data_96382989665bc1ad2866df3da705f630
#
_entry.id   96382989665bc1ad2866df3da705f630
#
_cell.length_a   1.000
_cell.length_b   1.000
_cell.length_c   1.000
_cell.angle_alpha   90.00
_cell.angle_beta   90.00
_cell.angle_gamma   90.00
#
_symmetry.space_group_name_H-M   'P 1'
#
loop_
_entity.id
_entity.type
_entity.pdbx_description
1 polymer ?
#
loop_
_entity_poly.entity_id
_entity_poly.type
_entity_poly.pdbx_seq_one_letter_code
_entity_poly.pdbx_strand_id
1 'polypeptide(L)'
;HTALEILQKDVKNVFDARLVPASAPGHDIEIVAGTVDNPEMQAYLKRNEVDLPPIMGQWEAFQIRKLGKKQVLVTGSDARGLAYGLLEISRMIGVSPWEWWADVTPDKRDRFLVSEIKEGQQAPSVQFRGIFLNDEDWGLTPWSTKNFEPEAQTQYPVKGRFKGQVGTKTYAKVFELLLRLRANTIWPAMHEVTMPFYFVEGNRKMAERYGIVVSTSHCEPMMRNSATEWDLAGKGDYNFLKNRQAVVDYWTDRLKELGHSDNIFTMGMRGKHDGRMIGVKNTHEYKDALNAVLQVQDSLLRQYIHPDSKKIPQQFVPYKEVLDVYRAGLEVPDHITLVWPDDNFGYIRHFPDEKERKRTGGNGVYYHTSYWGEPHDFLWLGIVQPSLMYQQMKLAYDRNMRKIWVLN
;
A
#
# COMPACT_ATOMS: atom_id res chain seq x y z
N HIS A 1 -6.96 -0.02 -16.84
CA HIS A 1 -7.78 1.13 -17.31
C HIS A 1 -7.24 2.45 -16.74
N THR A 2 -7.18 2.62 -15.42
CA THR A 2 -6.70 3.84 -14.73
C THR A 2 -5.31 4.29 -15.19
N ALA A 3 -4.34 3.39 -15.33
CA ALA A 3 -2.99 3.74 -15.81
C ALA A 3 -3.00 4.27 -17.27
N LEU A 4 -3.92 3.79 -18.10
CA LEU A 4 -4.10 4.32 -19.45
C LEU A 4 -4.68 5.74 -19.42
N GLU A 5 -5.65 6.01 -18.55
CA GLU A 5 -6.20 7.37 -18.37
C GLU A 5 -5.12 8.35 -17.92
N ILE A 6 -4.23 7.91 -17.02
CA ILE A 6 -3.08 8.71 -16.56
C ILE A 6 -2.12 8.97 -17.73
N LEU A 7 -1.75 7.94 -18.50
CA LEU A 7 -0.88 8.10 -19.67
C LEU A 7 -1.50 9.04 -20.74
N GLN A 8 -2.81 8.94 -21.00
CA GLN A 8 -3.52 9.85 -21.91
C GLN A 8 -3.42 11.31 -21.45
N LYS A 9 -3.59 11.57 -20.14
CA LYS A 9 -3.40 12.91 -19.57
C LYS A 9 -1.97 13.39 -19.76
N ASP A 10 -0.99 12.53 -19.51
CA ASP A 10 0.43 12.86 -19.61
C ASP A 10 0.84 13.19 -21.06
N VAL A 11 0.40 12.39 -22.03
CA VAL A 11 0.64 12.66 -23.45
C VAL A 11 0.02 13.99 -23.87
N LYS A 12 -1.20 14.30 -23.41
CA LYS A 12 -1.80 15.60 -23.66
C LYS A 12 -1.01 16.74 -23.03
N ASN A 13 -0.54 16.57 -21.81
CA ASN A 13 0.23 17.59 -21.11
C ASN A 13 1.58 17.86 -21.78
N VAL A 14 2.26 16.85 -22.32
CA VAL A 14 3.59 16.99 -22.94
C VAL A 14 3.50 17.44 -24.40
N PHE A 15 2.60 16.85 -25.20
CA PHE A 15 2.58 17.01 -26.67
C PHE A 15 1.38 17.78 -27.21
N ASP A 16 0.43 18.14 -26.35
CA ASP A 16 -0.91 18.64 -26.76
C ASP A 16 -1.65 17.68 -27.73
N ALA A 17 -1.30 16.39 -27.69
CA ALA A 17 -1.82 15.31 -28.52
C ALA A 17 -2.77 14.42 -27.71
N ARG A 18 -3.57 13.63 -28.40
CA ARG A 18 -4.48 12.66 -27.78
C ARG A 18 -4.10 11.24 -28.15
N LEU A 19 -4.00 10.37 -27.14
CA LEU A 19 -4.04 8.93 -27.35
C LEU A 19 -5.48 8.50 -27.50
N VAL A 20 -5.80 7.91 -28.64
CA VAL A 20 -7.15 7.40 -28.95
C VAL A 20 -7.05 5.89 -29.20
N PRO A 21 -8.11 5.09 -28.92
CA PRO A 21 -8.15 3.70 -29.31
C PRO A 21 -7.92 3.56 -30.81
N ALA A 22 -6.97 2.71 -31.21
CA ALA A 22 -6.72 2.43 -32.63
C ALA A 22 -7.83 1.49 -33.15
N SER A 23 -8.73 2.02 -33.97
CA SER A 23 -9.75 1.23 -34.66
C SER A 23 -9.28 0.72 -36.02
N ALA A 24 -8.18 1.27 -36.57
CA ALA A 24 -7.56 0.84 -37.81
C ALA A 24 -6.07 1.19 -37.84
N PRO A 25 -5.21 0.44 -38.55
CA PRO A 25 -3.80 0.78 -38.72
C PRO A 25 -3.65 2.07 -39.54
N GLY A 26 -2.73 2.93 -39.14
CA GLY A 26 -2.45 4.17 -39.90
C GLY A 26 -2.02 5.36 -39.05
N HIS A 27 -1.84 5.20 -37.78
CA HIS A 27 -1.37 6.24 -36.88
C HIS A 27 0.16 6.41 -36.92
N ASP A 28 0.66 7.57 -36.48
CA ASP A 28 2.09 7.87 -36.47
C ASP A 28 2.84 6.99 -35.46
N ILE A 29 2.25 6.74 -34.29
CA ILE A 29 2.75 5.82 -33.27
C ILE A 29 1.58 5.04 -32.68
N GLU A 30 1.74 3.74 -32.50
CA GLU A 30 0.78 2.86 -31.86
C GLU A 30 1.40 2.24 -30.60
N ILE A 31 0.66 2.27 -29.51
CA ILE A 31 1.00 1.55 -28.26
C ILE A 31 0.05 0.36 -28.15
N VAL A 32 0.63 -0.84 -28.24
CA VAL A 32 -0.10 -2.10 -28.01
C VAL A 32 0.18 -2.54 -26.56
N ALA A 33 -0.87 -2.68 -25.76
CA ALA A 33 -0.70 -2.93 -24.33
C ALA A 33 -1.66 -4.03 -23.84
N GLY A 34 -1.15 -4.96 -23.04
CA GLY A 34 -1.97 -6.02 -22.45
C GLY A 34 -1.17 -6.94 -21.50
N THR A 35 -1.89 -7.77 -20.74
CA THR A 35 -1.26 -8.79 -19.90
C THR A 35 -0.92 -10.04 -20.72
N VAL A 36 0.14 -10.73 -20.33
CA VAL A 36 0.64 -11.92 -21.08
C VAL A 36 -0.29 -13.12 -21.01
N ASP A 37 -1.20 -13.16 -20.07
CA ASP A 37 -2.25 -14.18 -19.92
C ASP A 37 -3.51 -13.87 -20.72
N ASN A 38 -3.65 -12.65 -21.25
CA ASN A 38 -4.79 -12.26 -22.07
C ASN A 38 -4.76 -12.98 -23.42
N PRO A 39 -5.83 -13.71 -23.82
CA PRO A 39 -5.86 -14.46 -25.08
C PRO A 39 -5.68 -13.58 -26.33
N GLU A 40 -6.21 -12.36 -26.33
CA GLU A 40 -6.06 -11.43 -27.45
C GLU A 40 -4.61 -10.96 -27.59
N MET A 41 -3.92 -10.70 -26.46
CA MET A 41 -2.50 -10.36 -26.46
C MET A 41 -1.66 -11.55 -26.96
N GLN A 42 -1.95 -12.76 -26.52
CA GLN A 42 -1.25 -13.95 -27.01
C GLN A 42 -1.45 -14.18 -28.50
N ALA A 43 -2.68 -13.98 -29.00
CA ALA A 43 -2.97 -14.05 -30.43
C ALA A 43 -2.24 -12.94 -31.22
N TYR A 44 -2.15 -11.73 -30.67
CA TYR A 44 -1.38 -10.62 -31.25
C TYR A 44 0.10 -10.96 -31.36
N LEU A 45 0.72 -11.42 -30.25
CA LEU A 45 2.14 -11.80 -30.22
C LEU A 45 2.44 -12.89 -31.27
N LYS A 46 1.63 -13.94 -31.32
CA LYS A 46 1.77 -15.03 -32.29
C LYS A 46 1.68 -14.54 -33.74
N ARG A 47 0.68 -13.71 -34.06
CA ARG A 47 0.47 -13.18 -35.41
C ARG A 47 1.63 -12.28 -35.89
N ASN A 48 2.28 -11.59 -34.96
CA ASN A 48 3.39 -10.67 -35.25
C ASN A 48 4.77 -11.33 -35.04
N GLU A 49 4.82 -12.64 -34.84
CA GLU A 49 6.06 -13.42 -34.60
C GLU A 49 6.92 -12.87 -33.44
N VAL A 50 6.24 -12.39 -32.41
CA VAL A 50 6.87 -11.88 -31.19
C VAL A 50 6.89 -12.98 -30.13
N ASP A 51 8.07 -13.32 -29.65
CA ASP A 51 8.22 -14.29 -28.58
C ASP A 51 7.44 -13.85 -27.32
N LEU A 52 6.88 -14.85 -26.64
CA LEU A 52 6.21 -14.61 -25.36
C LEU A 52 7.19 -14.00 -24.37
N PRO A 53 6.85 -12.85 -23.74
CA PRO A 53 7.75 -12.20 -22.79
C PRO A 53 8.13 -13.10 -21.62
N PRO A 54 9.39 -13.14 -21.17
CA PRO A 54 9.85 -14.00 -20.08
C PRO A 54 9.41 -13.49 -18.69
N ILE A 55 8.28 -12.77 -18.64
CA ILE A 55 7.65 -12.25 -17.42
C ILE A 55 6.44 -13.08 -16.98
N MET A 56 6.05 -14.09 -17.77
CA MET A 56 4.92 -14.96 -17.42
C MET A 56 5.15 -15.63 -16.05
N GLY A 57 4.14 -15.57 -15.18
CA GLY A 57 4.20 -16.10 -13.83
C GLY A 57 5.05 -15.31 -12.84
N GLN A 58 5.68 -14.21 -13.26
CA GLN A 58 6.34 -13.28 -12.37
C GLN A 58 5.31 -12.34 -11.72
N TRP A 59 5.66 -11.79 -10.57
CA TRP A 59 4.85 -10.83 -9.84
C TRP A 59 5.08 -9.41 -10.37
N GLU A 60 4.01 -8.72 -10.77
CA GLU A 60 4.00 -7.31 -11.18
C GLU A 60 5.14 -6.91 -12.16
N ALA A 61 5.55 -7.86 -12.99
CA ALA A 61 6.58 -7.61 -13.98
C ALA A 61 6.00 -6.97 -15.24
N PHE A 62 6.81 -6.19 -15.94
CA PHE A 62 6.46 -5.67 -17.26
C PHE A 62 7.64 -5.73 -18.21
N GLN A 63 7.33 -5.70 -19.51
CA GLN A 63 8.30 -5.56 -20.58
C GLN A 63 7.83 -4.49 -21.57
N ILE A 64 8.78 -3.69 -22.06
CA ILE A 64 8.57 -2.71 -23.14
C ILE A 64 9.49 -3.10 -24.29
N ARG A 65 8.94 -3.23 -25.50
CA ARG A 65 9.64 -3.54 -26.74
C ARG A 65 9.21 -2.61 -27.87
N LYS A 66 10.10 -2.35 -28.80
CA LYS A 66 9.78 -1.69 -30.07
C LYS A 66 9.44 -2.74 -31.14
N LEU A 67 8.34 -2.54 -31.83
CA LEU A 67 7.97 -3.35 -32.98
C LEU A 67 8.05 -2.50 -34.24
N GLY A 68 9.18 -2.60 -34.95
CA GLY A 68 9.44 -1.76 -36.11
C GLY A 68 9.64 -0.28 -35.76
N LYS A 69 9.22 0.62 -36.65
CA LYS A 69 9.44 2.07 -36.52
C LYS A 69 8.28 2.84 -35.87
N LYS A 70 7.12 2.22 -35.73
CA LYS A 70 5.89 2.93 -35.36
C LYS A 70 5.14 2.31 -34.17
N GLN A 71 5.54 1.14 -33.69
CA GLN A 71 4.82 0.45 -32.62
C GLN A 71 5.68 0.26 -31.38
N VAL A 72 5.03 0.42 -30.23
CA VAL A 72 5.58 0.11 -28.90
C VAL A 72 4.67 -0.93 -28.26
N LEU A 73 5.24 -2.07 -27.91
CA LEU A 73 4.56 -3.13 -27.18
C LEU A 73 4.85 -2.99 -25.68
N VAL A 74 3.79 -2.94 -24.87
CA VAL A 74 3.86 -2.94 -23.39
C VAL A 74 3.13 -4.17 -22.90
N THR A 75 3.84 -5.11 -22.30
CA THR A 75 3.25 -6.30 -21.71
C THR A 75 3.46 -6.34 -20.20
N GLY A 76 2.42 -6.73 -19.47
CA GLY A 76 2.48 -6.97 -18.03
C GLY A 76 2.28 -8.44 -17.70
N SER A 77 2.94 -8.94 -16.66
CA SER A 77 2.67 -10.28 -16.10
C SER A 77 1.27 -10.36 -15.48
N ASP A 78 0.79 -9.23 -14.99
CA ASP A 78 -0.52 -9.02 -14.39
C ASP A 78 -0.97 -7.57 -14.60
N ALA A 79 -2.13 -7.20 -14.07
CA ALA A 79 -2.72 -5.87 -14.23
C ALA A 79 -1.84 -4.74 -13.67
N ARG A 80 -1.15 -4.97 -12.52
CA ARG A 80 -0.26 -3.96 -11.93
C ARG A 80 1.06 -3.86 -12.71
N GLY A 81 1.63 -4.97 -13.16
CA GLY A 81 2.79 -4.95 -14.06
C GLY A 81 2.50 -4.17 -15.33
N LEU A 82 1.33 -4.39 -15.95
CA LEU A 82 0.91 -3.60 -17.12
C LEU A 82 0.77 -2.11 -16.80
N ALA A 83 0.19 -1.77 -15.65
CA ALA A 83 0.07 -0.37 -15.21
C ALA A 83 1.45 0.29 -15.06
N TYR A 84 2.41 -0.40 -14.45
CA TYR A 84 3.79 0.10 -14.33
C TYR A 84 4.47 0.28 -15.68
N GLY A 85 4.27 -0.64 -16.63
CA GLY A 85 4.77 -0.50 -17.99
C GLY A 85 4.22 0.72 -18.72
N LEU A 86 2.92 0.99 -18.60
CA LEU A 86 2.28 2.19 -19.18
C LEU A 86 2.81 3.48 -18.53
N LEU A 87 2.95 3.51 -17.20
CA LEU A 87 3.49 4.67 -16.48
C LEU A 87 5.00 4.85 -16.70
N GLU A 88 5.73 3.80 -17.08
CA GLU A 88 7.11 3.92 -17.54
C GLU A 88 7.20 4.68 -18.86
N ILE A 89 6.22 4.54 -19.76
CA ILE A 89 6.13 5.42 -20.94
C ILE A 89 5.95 6.88 -20.51
N SER A 90 5.06 7.16 -19.54
CA SER A 90 4.92 8.51 -18.97
C SER A 90 6.25 9.08 -18.49
N ARG A 91 7.05 8.27 -17.78
CA ARG A 91 8.38 8.68 -17.32
C ARG A 91 9.34 8.96 -18.50
N MET A 92 9.32 8.12 -19.54
CA MET A 92 10.18 8.29 -20.74
C MET A 92 9.86 9.55 -21.52
N ILE A 93 8.62 9.98 -21.55
CA ILE A 93 8.22 11.25 -22.20
C ILE A 93 8.51 12.48 -21.33
N GLY A 94 9.03 12.29 -20.11
CA GLY A 94 9.51 13.37 -19.23
C GLY A 94 8.56 13.74 -18.10
N VAL A 95 7.52 12.95 -17.82
CA VAL A 95 6.62 13.22 -16.69
C VAL A 95 7.21 12.65 -15.39
N SER A 96 7.44 13.53 -14.43
CA SER A 96 7.90 13.15 -13.09
C SER A 96 6.79 12.46 -12.29
N PRO A 97 7.11 11.47 -11.43
CA PRO A 97 6.16 10.99 -10.42
C PRO A 97 5.60 12.10 -9.52
N TRP A 98 6.38 13.16 -9.34
CA TRP A 98 6.08 14.33 -8.49
C TRP A 98 5.36 15.45 -9.23
N GLU A 99 4.88 15.20 -10.48
CA GLU A 99 4.20 16.19 -11.32
C GLU A 99 3.17 16.99 -10.54
N TRP A 100 2.32 16.33 -9.77
CA TRP A 100 1.26 16.99 -9.02
C TRP A 100 1.67 17.40 -7.60
N TRP A 101 2.36 16.51 -6.85
CA TRP A 101 2.68 16.75 -5.43
C TRP A 101 3.79 17.78 -5.20
N ALA A 102 4.64 17.99 -6.16
CA ALA A 102 5.74 18.95 -6.07
C ALA A 102 5.76 19.95 -7.24
N ASP A 103 4.62 20.11 -7.94
CA ASP A 103 4.44 21.03 -9.06
C ASP A 103 5.52 20.92 -10.14
N VAL A 104 6.00 19.68 -10.41
CA VAL A 104 7.02 19.41 -11.42
C VAL A 104 6.34 19.32 -12.79
N THR A 105 6.03 20.46 -13.37
CA THR A 105 5.40 20.55 -14.69
C THR A 105 6.34 19.96 -15.77
N PRO A 106 5.88 19.00 -16.58
CA PRO A 106 6.71 18.46 -17.65
C PRO A 106 6.93 19.49 -18.75
N ASP A 107 8.11 19.44 -19.37
CA ASP A 107 8.41 20.26 -20.53
C ASP A 107 7.53 19.90 -21.73
N LYS A 108 7.09 20.92 -22.47
CA LYS A 108 6.39 20.72 -23.74
C LYS A 108 7.35 20.19 -24.79
N ARG A 109 6.87 19.25 -25.59
CA ARG A 109 7.62 18.65 -26.70
C ARG A 109 6.78 18.60 -27.95
N ASP A 110 7.38 18.92 -29.10
CA ASP A 110 6.68 18.88 -30.38
C ASP A 110 6.54 17.46 -30.94
N ARG A 111 7.43 16.55 -30.54
CA ARG A 111 7.47 15.18 -31.04
C ARG A 111 8.11 14.22 -30.03
N PHE A 112 7.78 12.97 -30.19
CA PHE A 112 8.42 11.84 -29.53
C PHE A 112 8.68 10.73 -30.56
N LEU A 113 9.90 10.23 -30.59
CA LEU A 113 10.27 9.18 -31.54
C LEU A 113 10.28 7.82 -30.83
N VAL A 114 9.79 6.79 -31.53
CA VAL A 114 9.82 5.41 -31.01
C VAL A 114 11.26 4.98 -30.69
N SER A 115 12.27 5.53 -31.38
CA SER A 115 13.69 5.30 -31.07
C SER A 115 14.10 5.75 -29.67
N GLU A 116 13.39 6.72 -29.08
CA GLU A 116 13.65 7.22 -27.70
C GLU A 116 13.13 6.24 -26.62
N ILE A 117 12.24 5.31 -26.98
CA ILE A 117 11.76 4.28 -26.07
C ILE A 117 12.95 3.39 -25.65
N LYS A 118 13.16 3.29 -24.35
CA LYS A 118 14.10 2.34 -23.76
C LYS A 118 13.40 1.00 -23.60
N GLU A 119 13.84 0.02 -24.39
CA GLU A 119 13.38 -1.35 -24.22
C GLU A 119 13.90 -1.91 -22.90
N GLY A 120 13.13 -2.78 -22.29
CA GLY A 120 13.55 -3.40 -21.04
C GLY A 120 12.45 -4.18 -20.37
N GLN A 121 12.86 -4.93 -19.38
CA GLN A 121 11.99 -5.70 -18.50
C GLN A 121 12.32 -5.35 -17.06
N GLN A 122 11.31 -5.24 -16.24
CA GLN A 122 11.47 -5.01 -14.81
C GLN A 122 10.45 -5.82 -14.02
N ALA A 123 10.90 -6.33 -12.88
CA ALA A 123 10.07 -7.00 -11.89
C ALA A 123 10.46 -6.48 -10.49
N PRO A 124 9.51 -6.26 -9.59
CA PRO A 124 9.83 -5.83 -8.25
C PRO A 124 10.49 -6.94 -7.44
N SER A 125 11.46 -6.59 -6.60
CA SER A 125 12.13 -7.54 -5.71
C SER A 125 11.53 -7.61 -4.31
N VAL A 126 10.56 -6.76 -4.00
CA VAL A 126 9.75 -6.76 -2.77
C VAL A 126 8.28 -6.87 -3.16
N GLN A 127 7.53 -7.76 -2.52
CA GLN A 127 6.18 -8.07 -2.97
C GLN A 127 5.18 -6.93 -2.72
N PHE A 128 5.09 -6.41 -1.51
CA PHE A 128 4.25 -5.27 -1.17
C PHE A 128 5.11 -4.07 -0.77
N ARG A 129 4.88 -2.94 -1.42
CA ARG A 129 5.68 -1.73 -1.31
C ARG A 129 4.76 -0.52 -1.20
N GLY A 130 4.95 0.30 -0.19
CA GLY A 130 4.10 1.44 -0.02
C GLY A 130 4.47 2.36 1.12
N ILE A 131 3.53 3.20 1.48
CA ILE A 131 3.69 4.18 2.54
C ILE A 131 2.66 4.01 3.64
N PHE A 132 3.01 4.43 4.83
CA PHE A 132 2.06 4.83 5.86
C PHE A 132 1.78 6.33 5.67
N LEU A 133 0.55 6.66 5.36
CA LEU A 133 0.11 8.05 5.29
C LEU A 133 -0.13 8.55 6.72
N ASN A 134 0.95 8.86 7.40
CA ASN A 134 0.90 9.35 8.78
C ASN A 134 0.61 10.84 8.78
N ASP A 135 -0.65 11.19 8.92
CA ASP A 135 -1.14 12.56 8.78
C ASP A 135 -0.93 13.43 10.03
N GLU A 136 -0.80 12.83 11.19
CA GLU A 136 -0.53 13.41 12.53
C GLU A 136 -0.91 14.90 12.70
N ASP A 137 -2.01 15.34 12.04
CA ASP A 137 -2.53 16.69 12.21
C ASP A 137 -1.71 17.83 11.56
N TRP A 138 -0.75 17.49 10.72
CA TRP A 138 0.25 18.45 10.19
C TRP A 138 -0.16 19.14 8.87
N GLY A 139 -1.38 18.97 8.44
CA GLY A 139 -1.90 19.80 7.35
C GLY A 139 -2.63 19.04 6.24
N LEU A 140 -2.35 17.77 5.96
CA LEU A 140 -3.01 17.04 4.88
C LEU A 140 -4.53 16.97 5.06
N THR A 141 -5.00 16.57 6.24
CA THR A 141 -6.43 16.45 6.54
C THR A 141 -7.18 17.79 6.44
N PRO A 142 -6.75 18.87 7.11
CA PRO A 142 -7.44 20.16 6.95
C PRO A 142 -7.31 20.74 5.54
N TRP A 143 -6.21 20.53 4.84
CA TRP A 143 -6.07 20.94 3.44
C TRP A 143 -7.02 20.19 2.52
N SER A 144 -7.07 18.84 2.62
CA SER A 144 -8.00 18.01 1.85
C SER A 144 -9.44 18.47 2.06
N THR A 145 -9.85 18.61 3.32
CA THR A 145 -11.22 18.97 3.70
C THR A 145 -11.63 20.37 3.27
N LYS A 146 -10.74 21.37 3.42
CA LYS A 146 -11.12 22.78 3.22
C LYS A 146 -10.84 23.27 1.80
N ASN A 147 -9.76 22.79 1.19
CA ASN A 147 -9.24 23.39 -0.05
C ASN A 147 -9.39 22.45 -1.25
N PHE A 148 -9.25 21.13 -1.08
CA PHE A 148 -9.15 20.23 -2.22
C PHE A 148 -10.45 19.47 -2.50
N GLU A 149 -11.12 18.95 -1.47
CA GLU A 149 -12.38 18.22 -1.62
C GLU A 149 -13.37 18.43 -0.45
N PRO A 150 -13.85 19.67 -0.28
CA PRO A 150 -14.79 20.01 0.79
C PRO A 150 -16.14 19.25 0.68
N GLU A 151 -16.45 18.69 -0.49
CA GLU A 151 -17.64 17.93 -0.77
C GLU A 151 -17.57 16.45 -0.37
N ALA A 152 -16.41 15.95 0.09
CA ALA A 152 -16.28 14.55 0.48
C ALA A 152 -17.27 14.17 1.58
N GLN A 153 -18.01 13.07 1.35
CA GLN A 153 -19.04 12.59 2.28
C GLN A 153 -18.45 11.61 3.29
N THR A 154 -18.92 11.68 4.50
CA THR A 154 -18.48 10.83 5.60
C THR A 154 -19.66 10.13 6.27
N GLN A 155 -19.45 8.91 6.77
CA GLN A 155 -20.44 8.13 7.48
C GLN A 155 -20.89 8.81 8.80
N TYR A 156 -19.98 9.56 9.42
CA TYR A 156 -20.22 10.31 10.64
C TYR A 156 -19.93 11.79 10.43
N PRO A 157 -20.60 12.69 11.15
CA PRO A 157 -20.33 14.13 11.03
C PRO A 157 -18.89 14.50 11.42
N VAL A 158 -18.25 15.35 10.62
CA VAL A 158 -16.96 15.96 10.95
C VAL A 158 -17.18 17.06 11.99
N LYS A 159 -17.05 16.70 13.27
CA LYS A 159 -17.25 17.60 14.41
C LYS A 159 -16.42 17.15 15.62
N GLY A 160 -16.34 18.00 16.63
CA GLY A 160 -15.61 17.72 17.85
C GLY A 160 -14.09 17.65 17.59
N ARG A 161 -13.47 16.51 17.88
CA ARG A 161 -12.05 16.29 17.64
C ARG A 161 -11.66 16.19 16.16
N PHE A 162 -12.60 15.79 15.28
CA PHE A 162 -12.31 15.64 13.86
C PHE A 162 -12.11 16.99 13.20
N LYS A 163 -10.94 17.19 12.61
CA LYS A 163 -10.59 18.39 11.84
C LYS A 163 -10.90 18.24 10.36
N GLY A 164 -11.23 17.03 9.92
CA GLY A 164 -11.59 16.75 8.55
C GLY A 164 -11.50 15.29 8.14
N GLN A 165 -11.43 15.09 6.83
CA GLN A 165 -11.27 13.81 6.17
C GLN A 165 -10.23 13.91 5.04
N VAL A 166 -9.63 12.77 4.73
CA VAL A 166 -8.91 12.55 3.47
C VAL A 166 -9.83 11.74 2.57
N GLY A 167 -10.32 12.35 1.51
CA GLY A 167 -11.33 11.76 0.64
C GLY A 167 -10.79 11.18 -0.66
N THR A 168 -11.71 10.85 -1.56
CA THR A 168 -11.41 10.09 -2.79
C THR A 168 -10.51 10.83 -3.76
N LYS A 169 -10.61 12.15 -3.87
CA LYS A 169 -9.76 12.93 -4.77
C LYS A 169 -8.32 12.98 -4.24
N THR A 170 -8.16 13.16 -2.93
CA THR A 170 -6.84 13.16 -2.29
C THR A 170 -6.20 11.77 -2.40
N TYR A 171 -6.93 10.70 -2.07
CA TYR A 171 -6.41 9.35 -2.23
C TYR A 171 -6.12 8.99 -3.68
N ALA A 172 -6.90 9.45 -4.66
CA ALA A 172 -6.59 9.26 -6.07
C ALA A 172 -5.20 9.84 -6.43
N LYS A 173 -4.85 11.02 -5.89
CA LYS A 173 -3.52 11.62 -6.08
C LYS A 173 -2.40 10.86 -5.38
N VAL A 174 -2.67 10.37 -4.16
CA VAL A 174 -1.73 9.48 -3.46
C VAL A 174 -1.53 8.17 -4.23
N PHE A 175 -2.59 7.54 -4.69
CA PHE A 175 -2.52 6.27 -5.42
C PHE A 175 -1.86 6.43 -6.80
N GLU A 176 -2.10 7.54 -7.50
CA GLU A 176 -1.37 7.89 -8.72
C GLU A 176 0.13 7.97 -8.46
N LEU A 177 0.56 8.68 -7.41
CA LEU A 177 1.97 8.75 -7.01
C LEU A 177 2.56 7.38 -6.70
N LEU A 178 1.85 6.56 -5.92
CA LEU A 178 2.29 5.20 -5.59
C LEU A 178 2.50 4.36 -6.86
N LEU A 179 1.55 4.38 -7.81
CA LEU A 179 1.69 3.64 -9.07
C LEU A 179 2.86 4.16 -9.91
N ARG A 180 3.06 5.48 -10.01
CA ARG A 180 4.20 6.08 -10.72
C ARG A 180 5.54 5.68 -10.11
N LEU A 181 5.59 5.48 -8.79
CA LEU A 181 6.74 4.97 -8.04
C LEU A 181 6.81 3.43 -7.96
N ARG A 182 5.90 2.73 -8.64
CA ARG A 182 5.78 1.26 -8.64
C ARG A 182 5.53 0.68 -7.25
N ALA A 183 4.83 1.42 -6.42
CA ALA A 183 4.29 0.93 -5.16
C ALA A 183 2.86 0.40 -5.36
N ASN A 184 2.41 -0.45 -4.46
CA ASN A 184 1.13 -1.16 -4.56
C ASN A 184 0.34 -1.20 -3.25
N THR A 185 0.87 -0.63 -2.16
CA THR A 185 0.30 -0.79 -0.82
C THR A 185 0.22 0.54 -0.09
N ILE A 186 -0.79 0.70 0.75
CA ILE A 186 -0.93 1.84 1.64
C ILE A 186 -1.41 1.42 3.03
N TRP A 187 -0.89 2.08 4.06
CA TRP A 187 -1.54 2.25 5.36
C TRP A 187 -2.17 3.64 5.36
N PRO A 188 -3.51 3.74 5.37
CA PRO A 188 -4.20 5.02 5.26
C PRO A 188 -3.99 5.93 6.49
N ALA A 189 -4.33 7.21 6.34
CA ALA A 189 -4.38 8.19 7.43
C ALA A 189 -5.27 7.69 8.59
N MET A 190 -4.74 7.74 9.82
CA MET A 190 -5.40 7.15 10.97
C MET A 190 -5.39 8.01 12.23
N HIS A 191 -4.80 9.21 12.18
CA HIS A 191 -4.66 10.05 13.34
C HIS A 191 -6.01 10.48 13.93
N GLU A 192 -6.04 10.82 15.24
CA GLU A 192 -7.28 11.07 16.01
C GLU A 192 -8.18 12.17 15.44
N VAL A 193 -7.62 13.10 14.69
CA VAL A 193 -8.35 14.24 14.14
C VAL A 193 -8.88 13.99 12.73
N THR A 194 -8.52 12.86 12.13
CA THR A 194 -8.88 12.49 10.77
C THR A 194 -10.00 11.46 10.77
N MET A 195 -11.03 11.70 9.97
CA MET A 195 -12.10 10.70 9.76
C MET A 195 -11.48 9.41 9.21
N PRO A 196 -11.76 8.24 9.81
CA PRO A 196 -11.23 6.96 9.37
C PRO A 196 -11.47 6.67 7.88
N PHE A 197 -10.50 6.06 7.23
CA PHE A 197 -10.51 5.76 5.79
C PHE A 197 -11.80 5.11 5.30
N TYR A 198 -12.30 4.10 6.00
CA TYR A 198 -13.51 3.37 5.63
C TYR A 198 -14.81 4.11 5.96
N PHE A 199 -14.74 5.20 6.72
CA PHE A 199 -15.91 6.04 7.02
C PHE A 199 -16.06 7.23 6.06
N VAL A 200 -15.13 7.38 5.13
CA VAL A 200 -15.24 8.35 4.03
C VAL A 200 -15.74 7.63 2.78
N GLU A 201 -16.85 8.11 2.23
CA GLU A 201 -17.51 7.46 1.10
C GLU A 201 -16.60 7.40 -0.13
N GLY A 202 -16.52 6.23 -0.74
CA GLY A 202 -15.79 6.01 -1.98
C GLY A 202 -14.29 5.71 -1.81
N ASN A 203 -13.66 5.93 -0.65
CA ASN A 203 -12.23 5.68 -0.46
C ASN A 203 -11.82 4.24 -0.81
N ARG A 204 -12.58 3.25 -0.31
CA ARG A 204 -12.35 1.84 -0.64
C ARG A 204 -12.40 1.59 -2.14
N LYS A 205 -13.45 2.06 -2.81
CA LYS A 205 -13.61 1.90 -4.27
C LYS A 205 -12.48 2.59 -5.05
N MET A 206 -11.95 3.69 -4.51
CA MET A 206 -10.82 4.37 -5.13
C MET A 206 -9.54 3.52 -5.03
N ALA A 207 -9.26 2.88 -3.89
CA ALA A 207 -8.15 1.94 -3.77
C ALA A 207 -8.30 0.76 -4.76
N GLU A 208 -9.48 0.16 -4.84
CA GLU A 208 -9.80 -0.91 -5.80
C GLU A 208 -9.58 -0.45 -7.25
N ARG A 209 -10.06 0.75 -7.62
CA ARG A 209 -9.88 1.33 -8.96
C ARG A 209 -8.41 1.49 -9.35
N TYR A 210 -7.56 1.89 -8.41
CA TYR A 210 -6.11 2.05 -8.64
C TYR A 210 -5.33 0.75 -8.44
N GLY A 211 -5.98 -0.34 -8.00
CA GLY A 211 -5.33 -1.61 -7.70
C GLY A 211 -4.35 -1.52 -6.52
N ILE A 212 -4.61 -0.62 -5.58
CA ILE A 212 -3.81 -0.44 -4.36
C ILE A 212 -4.32 -1.37 -3.27
N VAL A 213 -3.42 -2.16 -2.71
CA VAL A 213 -3.69 -3.04 -1.58
C VAL A 213 -3.72 -2.21 -0.30
N VAL A 214 -4.86 -2.20 0.37
CA VAL A 214 -4.99 -1.49 1.65
C VAL A 214 -4.56 -2.41 2.79
N SER A 215 -3.77 -1.88 3.70
CA SER A 215 -3.46 -2.49 4.97
C SER A 215 -3.60 -1.45 6.08
N THR A 216 -3.20 -1.78 7.30
CA THR A 216 -3.31 -0.88 8.44
C THR A 216 -2.08 -0.98 9.34
N SER A 217 -1.85 0.03 10.16
CA SER A 217 -0.71 0.09 11.06
C SER A 217 -0.79 -0.95 12.19
N HIS A 218 0.29 -1.02 12.97
CA HIS A 218 0.45 -1.92 14.13
C HIS A 218 -0.60 -1.73 15.24
N CYS A 219 -1.28 -0.61 15.28
CA CYS A 219 -2.34 -0.34 16.28
C CYS A 219 -3.76 -0.49 15.72
N GLU A 220 -3.92 -0.88 14.46
CA GLU A 220 -5.19 -0.94 13.74
C GLU A 220 -5.54 -2.36 13.27
N PRO A 221 -5.78 -3.31 14.19
CA PRO A 221 -6.04 -4.69 13.83
C PRO A 221 -7.34 -4.85 13.05
N MET A 222 -7.37 -5.85 12.16
CA MET A 222 -8.55 -6.27 11.41
C MET A 222 -9.16 -5.14 10.57
N MET A 223 -8.31 -4.28 10.00
CA MET A 223 -8.69 -3.15 9.15
C MET A 223 -9.56 -2.10 9.88
N ARG A 224 -9.39 -1.98 11.21
CA ARG A 224 -10.08 -1.01 12.05
C ARG A 224 -9.14 0.06 12.56
N ASN A 225 -9.52 1.31 12.39
CA ASN A 225 -8.81 2.44 13.01
C ASN A 225 -9.16 2.52 14.51
N SER A 226 -8.31 1.96 15.37
CA SER A 226 -8.58 1.96 16.83
C SER A 226 -8.45 3.32 17.49
N ALA A 227 -7.84 4.32 16.81
CA ALA A 227 -7.72 5.67 17.35
C ALA A 227 -9.07 6.38 17.48
N THR A 228 -9.96 6.16 16.53
CA THR A 228 -11.23 6.90 16.43
C THR A 228 -12.46 6.06 16.14
N GLU A 229 -12.37 5.01 15.33
CA GLU A 229 -13.54 4.19 14.97
C GLU A 229 -14.21 3.56 16.19
N TRP A 230 -13.42 3.13 17.19
CA TRP A 230 -13.99 2.52 18.39
C TRP A 230 -14.95 3.48 19.11
N ASP A 231 -14.60 4.76 19.18
CA ASP A 231 -15.47 5.76 19.83
C ASP A 231 -16.73 6.09 19.03
N LEU A 232 -16.72 5.80 17.73
CA LEU A 232 -17.89 6.01 16.85
C LEU A 232 -18.75 4.75 16.71
N ALA A 233 -18.14 3.58 16.62
CA ALA A 233 -18.79 2.31 16.28
C ALA A 233 -18.61 1.20 17.32
N GLY A 234 -17.70 1.35 18.27
CA GLY A 234 -17.46 0.37 19.35
C GLY A 234 -18.48 0.48 20.48
N LYS A 235 -18.46 -0.51 21.37
CA LYS A 235 -19.33 -0.55 22.55
C LYS A 235 -18.52 -0.83 23.83
N GLY A 236 -18.60 0.08 24.80
CA GLY A 236 -17.87 -0.02 26.05
C GLY A 236 -16.36 0.17 25.88
N ASP A 237 -15.55 -0.39 26.78
CA ASP A 237 -14.11 -0.24 26.76
C ASP A 237 -13.46 -1.04 25.63
N TYR A 238 -12.44 -0.46 24.95
CA TYR A 238 -11.58 -1.19 24.00
C TYR A 238 -10.62 -2.12 24.77
N ASN A 239 -11.19 -3.17 25.38
CA ASN A 239 -10.51 -4.08 26.28
C ASN A 239 -10.92 -5.53 25.96
N PHE A 240 -10.04 -6.26 25.29
CA PHE A 240 -10.32 -7.64 24.88
C PHE A 240 -10.52 -8.60 26.06
N LEU A 241 -9.88 -8.36 27.20
CA LEU A 241 -9.99 -9.24 28.35
C LEU A 241 -11.32 -9.11 29.11
N LYS A 242 -11.91 -7.89 29.13
CA LYS A 242 -13.15 -7.61 29.86
C LYS A 242 -14.36 -7.42 28.95
N ASN A 243 -14.14 -7.03 27.69
CA ASN A 243 -15.20 -6.68 26.74
C ASN A 243 -15.03 -7.42 25.41
N ARG A 244 -14.64 -8.72 25.50
CA ARG A 244 -14.24 -9.53 24.35
C ARG A 244 -15.27 -9.55 23.24
N GLN A 245 -16.55 -9.76 23.58
CA GLN A 245 -17.60 -9.89 22.58
C GLN A 245 -17.77 -8.61 21.75
N ALA A 246 -17.78 -7.44 22.39
CA ALA A 246 -17.89 -6.19 21.66
C ALA A 246 -16.69 -5.91 20.76
N VAL A 247 -15.48 -6.31 21.14
CA VAL A 247 -14.29 -6.21 20.29
C VAL A 247 -14.40 -7.17 19.11
N VAL A 248 -14.87 -8.39 19.33
CA VAL A 248 -15.09 -9.39 18.26
C VAL A 248 -16.15 -8.93 17.28
N ASP A 249 -17.29 -8.41 17.77
CA ASP A 249 -18.36 -7.87 16.94
C ASP A 249 -17.85 -6.70 16.08
N TYR A 250 -17.06 -5.82 16.67
CA TYR A 250 -16.45 -4.68 15.99
C TYR A 250 -15.53 -5.12 14.82
N TRP A 251 -14.69 -6.13 15.00
CA TRP A 251 -13.89 -6.70 13.93
C TRP A 251 -14.76 -7.41 12.88
N THR A 252 -15.75 -8.17 13.34
CA THR A 252 -16.67 -8.92 12.46
C THR A 252 -17.41 -8.00 11.50
N ASP A 253 -17.91 -6.86 11.97
CA ASP A 253 -18.63 -5.91 11.14
C ASP A 253 -17.73 -5.36 10.00
N ARG A 254 -16.45 -5.09 10.27
CA ARG A 254 -15.51 -4.70 9.22
C ARG A 254 -15.25 -5.83 8.22
N LEU A 255 -15.09 -7.05 8.67
CA LEU A 255 -14.87 -8.19 7.76
C LEU A 255 -16.06 -8.45 6.85
N LYS A 256 -17.29 -8.32 7.36
CA LYS A 256 -18.52 -8.40 6.55
C LYS A 256 -18.60 -7.28 5.51
N GLU A 257 -18.21 -6.06 5.86
CA GLU A 257 -18.15 -4.93 4.94
C GLU A 257 -17.13 -5.16 3.82
N LEU A 258 -15.95 -5.70 4.14
CA LEU A 258 -14.86 -5.88 3.19
C LEU A 258 -15.11 -7.03 2.20
N GLY A 259 -15.61 -8.17 2.69
CA GLY A 259 -15.76 -9.36 1.86
C GLY A 259 -14.45 -9.75 1.18
N HIS A 260 -14.54 -10.15 -0.10
CA HIS A 260 -13.38 -10.55 -0.90
C HIS A 260 -12.72 -9.34 -1.58
N SER A 261 -11.95 -8.55 -0.83
CA SER A 261 -11.16 -7.44 -1.37
C SER A 261 -9.66 -7.67 -1.13
N ASP A 262 -8.84 -7.07 -2.00
CA ASP A 262 -7.37 -7.13 -1.88
C ASP A 262 -6.91 -6.29 -0.68
N ASN A 263 -6.71 -6.95 0.47
CA ASN A 263 -6.25 -6.33 1.70
C ASN A 263 -5.16 -7.17 2.34
N ILE A 264 -4.32 -6.52 3.14
CA ILE A 264 -3.40 -7.21 4.07
C ILE A 264 -3.92 -6.94 5.47
N PHE A 265 -4.39 -7.96 6.16
CA PHE A 265 -4.98 -7.82 7.49
C PHE A 265 -3.89 -7.71 8.56
N THR A 266 -3.92 -6.62 9.33
CA THR A 266 -3.05 -6.46 10.50
C THR A 266 -3.60 -7.30 11.63
N MET A 267 -2.75 -8.16 12.17
CA MET A 267 -3.05 -9.11 13.23
C MET A 267 -2.50 -8.63 14.58
N GLY A 268 -3.06 -9.14 15.65
CA GLY A 268 -2.71 -8.73 17.02
C GLY A 268 -3.62 -7.64 17.54
N MET A 269 -3.25 -7.05 18.66
CA MET A 269 -3.98 -5.93 19.27
C MET A 269 -3.06 -5.15 20.19
N ARG A 270 -3.17 -3.83 20.16
CA ARG A 270 -2.64 -2.89 21.16
C ARG A 270 -3.82 -2.17 21.84
N GLY A 271 -3.58 -1.10 22.52
CA GLY A 271 -4.62 -0.20 23.01
C GLY A 271 -5.17 0.70 21.90
N LYS A 272 -5.96 1.68 22.28
CA LYS A 272 -6.39 2.73 21.37
C LYS A 272 -5.20 3.57 20.91
N HIS A 273 -5.22 3.98 19.66
CA HIS A 273 -4.12 4.70 19.04
C HIS A 273 -2.79 3.94 19.20
N ASP A 274 -1.74 4.59 19.64
CA ASP A 274 -0.43 3.97 19.90
C ASP A 274 -0.24 3.48 21.36
N GLY A 275 -1.33 3.35 22.10
CA GLY A 275 -1.32 2.91 23.50
C GLY A 275 -1.04 1.42 23.66
N ARG A 276 -0.61 1.05 24.87
CA ARG A 276 -0.45 -0.36 25.28
C ARG A 276 -1.83 -1.03 25.45
N MET A 277 -1.91 -2.34 25.23
CA MET A 277 -3.13 -3.13 25.47
C MET A 277 -3.63 -2.96 26.92
N ILE A 278 -4.92 -2.63 27.04
CA ILE A 278 -5.55 -2.39 28.34
C ILE A 278 -5.81 -3.73 29.06
N GLY A 279 -5.54 -3.78 30.36
CA GLY A 279 -5.86 -4.92 31.23
C GLY A 279 -4.73 -5.91 31.41
N VAL A 280 -3.60 -5.76 30.69
CA VAL A 280 -2.39 -6.60 30.88
C VAL A 280 -1.42 -5.89 31.85
N LYS A 281 -0.87 -6.62 32.81
CA LYS A 281 0.02 -6.07 33.85
C LYS A 281 1.50 -6.24 33.53
N ASN A 282 1.84 -7.30 32.80
CA ASN A 282 3.21 -7.67 32.47
C ASN A 282 3.30 -8.33 31.10
N THR A 283 4.52 -8.60 30.63
CA THR A 283 4.81 -9.18 29.31
C THR A 283 4.19 -10.58 29.15
N HIS A 284 4.12 -11.38 30.23
CA HIS A 284 3.56 -12.72 30.16
C HIS A 284 2.04 -12.69 29.94
N GLU A 285 1.33 -11.90 30.74
CA GLU A 285 -0.11 -11.70 30.56
C GLU A 285 -0.43 -11.12 29.15
N TYR A 286 0.42 -10.21 28.65
CA TYR A 286 0.26 -9.66 27.32
C TYR A 286 0.45 -10.73 26.24
N LYS A 287 1.45 -11.59 26.41
CA LYS A 287 1.66 -12.73 25.49
C LYS A 287 0.44 -13.64 25.44
N ASP A 288 -0.10 -14.04 26.58
CA ASP A 288 -1.28 -14.91 26.64
C ASP A 288 -2.53 -14.25 26.04
N ALA A 289 -2.72 -12.95 26.30
CA ALA A 289 -3.79 -12.17 25.68
C ALA A 289 -3.64 -12.09 24.15
N LEU A 290 -2.42 -11.85 23.63
CA LEU A 290 -2.18 -11.80 22.19
C LEU A 290 -2.35 -13.16 21.51
N ASN A 291 -1.95 -14.27 22.16
CA ASN A 291 -2.23 -15.61 21.63
C ASN A 291 -3.74 -15.84 21.47
N ALA A 292 -4.55 -15.45 22.47
CA ALA A 292 -6.01 -15.53 22.38
C ALA A 292 -6.60 -14.61 21.30
N VAL A 293 -6.05 -13.41 21.15
CA VAL A 293 -6.44 -12.46 20.08
C VAL A 293 -6.17 -13.07 18.70
N LEU A 294 -4.96 -13.56 18.45
CA LEU A 294 -4.57 -14.15 17.16
C LEU A 294 -5.46 -15.34 16.78
N GLN A 295 -5.83 -16.20 17.74
CA GLN A 295 -6.73 -17.32 17.50
C GLN A 295 -8.14 -16.86 17.07
N VAL A 296 -8.66 -15.83 17.74
CA VAL A 296 -9.97 -15.27 17.40
C VAL A 296 -9.94 -14.62 16.02
N GLN A 297 -8.92 -13.84 15.74
CA GLN A 297 -8.75 -13.17 14.44
C GLN A 297 -8.61 -14.18 13.29
N ASP A 298 -7.83 -15.26 13.46
CA ASP A 298 -7.74 -16.33 12.48
C ASP A 298 -9.10 -16.99 12.22
N SER A 299 -9.89 -17.26 13.27
CA SER A 299 -11.23 -17.81 13.14
C SER A 299 -12.18 -16.88 12.37
N LEU A 300 -12.11 -15.57 12.65
CA LEU A 300 -12.93 -14.58 11.95
C LEU A 300 -12.53 -14.47 10.47
N LEU A 301 -11.23 -14.46 10.16
CA LEU A 301 -10.75 -14.43 8.78
C LEU A 301 -11.20 -15.66 8.00
N ARG A 302 -11.14 -16.85 8.61
CA ARG A 302 -11.63 -18.09 7.98
C ARG A 302 -13.14 -18.05 7.71
N GLN A 303 -13.89 -17.46 8.60
CA GLN A 303 -15.35 -17.40 8.50
C GLN A 303 -15.82 -16.38 7.44
N TYR A 304 -15.19 -15.19 7.36
CA TYR A 304 -15.71 -14.08 6.59
C TYR A 304 -14.92 -13.73 5.32
N ILE A 305 -13.65 -14.14 5.24
CA ILE A 305 -12.79 -13.75 4.10
C ILE A 305 -12.46 -14.99 3.24
N HIS A 306 -11.81 -16.01 3.79
CA HIS A 306 -11.47 -17.23 3.06
C HIS A 306 -11.29 -18.40 4.03
N PRO A 307 -11.85 -19.62 3.75
CA PRO A 307 -11.80 -20.77 4.67
C PRO A 307 -10.38 -21.25 4.98
N ASP A 308 -9.42 -21.01 4.08
CA ASP A 308 -8.00 -21.23 4.31
C ASP A 308 -7.31 -19.89 4.60
N SER A 309 -7.03 -19.61 5.87
CA SER A 309 -6.39 -18.37 6.30
C SER A 309 -4.98 -18.17 5.75
N LYS A 310 -4.31 -19.24 5.30
CA LYS A 310 -2.98 -19.15 4.67
C LYS A 310 -3.02 -18.46 3.31
N LYS A 311 -4.19 -18.38 2.69
CA LYS A 311 -4.41 -17.67 1.42
C LYS A 311 -4.74 -16.19 1.61
N ILE A 312 -4.99 -15.78 2.84
CA ILE A 312 -5.29 -14.38 3.18
C ILE A 312 -3.98 -13.67 3.51
N PRO A 313 -3.61 -12.58 2.81
CA PRO A 313 -2.46 -11.77 3.20
C PRO A 313 -2.64 -11.20 4.61
N GLN A 314 -1.69 -11.47 5.48
CA GLN A 314 -1.71 -11.06 6.88
C GLN A 314 -0.35 -10.53 7.31
N GLN A 315 -0.34 -9.56 8.20
CA GLN A 315 0.88 -9.02 8.79
C GLN A 315 0.76 -8.89 10.31
N PHE A 316 1.87 -9.04 11.00
CA PHE A 316 2.03 -8.75 12.41
C PHE A 316 3.23 -7.83 12.60
N VAL A 317 3.03 -6.70 13.28
CA VAL A 317 4.06 -5.68 13.47
C VAL A 317 4.43 -5.61 14.94
N PRO A 318 5.56 -6.19 15.36
CA PRO A 318 6.00 -6.19 16.75
C PRO A 318 6.61 -4.82 17.13
N TYR A 319 5.77 -3.79 17.22
CA TYR A 319 6.19 -2.41 17.47
C TYR A 319 6.26 -2.11 18.98
N LYS A 320 7.26 -1.33 19.39
CA LYS A 320 7.51 -0.93 20.80
C LYS A 320 7.50 -2.14 21.74
N GLU A 321 6.65 -2.11 22.77
CA GLU A 321 6.52 -3.17 23.79
C GLU A 321 6.12 -4.54 23.22
N VAL A 322 5.48 -4.58 22.07
CA VAL A 322 5.08 -5.86 21.44
C VAL A 322 6.29 -6.65 20.95
N LEU A 323 7.42 -5.98 20.66
CA LEU A 323 8.68 -6.67 20.35
C LEU A 323 9.20 -7.48 21.55
N ASP A 324 9.07 -6.94 22.77
CA ASP A 324 9.46 -7.67 23.97
C ASP A 324 8.51 -8.84 24.26
N VAL A 325 7.21 -8.68 23.96
CA VAL A 325 6.23 -9.78 24.04
C VAL A 325 6.56 -10.88 23.03
N TYR A 326 6.95 -10.53 21.80
CA TYR A 326 7.40 -11.47 20.80
C TYR A 326 8.65 -12.24 21.27
N ARG A 327 9.65 -11.53 21.77
CA ARG A 327 10.88 -12.13 22.32
C ARG A 327 10.63 -13.02 23.53
N ALA A 328 9.57 -12.75 24.31
CA ALA A 328 9.13 -13.60 25.41
C ALA A 328 8.38 -14.87 24.94
N GLY A 329 8.38 -15.18 23.64
CA GLY A 329 7.84 -16.42 23.08
C GLY A 329 6.38 -16.32 22.65
N LEU A 330 5.93 -15.16 22.14
CA LEU A 330 4.63 -15.08 21.44
C LEU A 330 4.67 -15.94 20.18
N GLU A 331 3.69 -16.81 20.02
CA GLU A 331 3.58 -17.69 18.87
C GLU A 331 2.74 -17.03 17.75
N VAL A 332 3.41 -16.38 16.81
CA VAL A 332 2.75 -15.85 15.62
C VAL A 332 2.68 -16.96 14.56
N PRO A 333 1.48 -17.32 14.02
CA PRO A 333 1.33 -18.35 12.99
C PRO A 333 2.28 -18.14 11.82
N ASP A 334 2.85 -19.23 11.29
CA ASP A 334 3.96 -19.20 10.33
C ASP A 334 3.61 -18.46 9.01
N HIS A 335 2.35 -18.52 8.59
CA HIS A 335 1.85 -17.86 7.37
C HIS A 335 1.65 -16.35 7.49
N ILE A 336 1.70 -15.78 8.70
CA ILE A 336 1.59 -14.34 8.93
C ILE A 336 2.95 -13.69 8.71
N THR A 337 3.01 -12.64 7.89
CA THR A 337 4.23 -11.87 7.65
C THR A 337 4.64 -11.12 8.91
N LEU A 338 5.90 -11.28 9.34
CA LEU A 338 6.47 -10.44 10.39
C LEU A 338 7.03 -9.16 9.80
N VAL A 339 6.49 -8.01 10.20
CA VAL A 339 6.94 -6.69 9.72
C VAL A 339 7.70 -5.99 10.83
N TRP A 340 9.02 -5.96 10.69
CA TRP A 340 9.94 -5.47 11.70
C TRP A 340 10.06 -3.95 11.64
N PRO A 341 9.80 -3.25 12.73
CA PRO A 341 9.99 -1.79 12.81
C PRO A 341 11.46 -1.42 13.03
N ASP A 342 11.79 -0.18 12.65
CA ASP A 342 12.97 0.49 13.15
C ASP A 342 12.74 1.08 14.56
N ASP A 343 13.70 1.86 15.05
CA ASP A 343 13.66 2.54 16.34
C ASP A 343 13.06 3.96 16.26
N ASN A 344 12.37 4.30 15.18
CA ASN A 344 11.86 5.63 14.81
C ASN A 344 12.95 6.59 14.28
N PHE A 345 14.22 6.19 14.34
CA PHE A 345 15.36 7.02 13.90
C PHE A 345 16.22 6.33 12.82
N GLY A 346 15.67 5.30 12.19
CA GLY A 346 16.27 4.65 11.03
C GLY A 346 17.09 3.40 11.32
N TYR A 347 17.17 2.91 12.56
CA TYR A 347 17.84 1.65 12.88
C TYR A 347 16.83 0.53 13.11
N ILE A 348 16.86 -0.51 12.26
CA ILE A 348 15.98 -1.68 12.38
C ILE A 348 16.34 -2.44 13.67
N ARG A 349 15.34 -2.66 14.52
CA ARG A 349 15.52 -3.20 15.88
C ARG A 349 15.69 -4.73 15.91
N HIS A 350 15.29 -5.42 14.87
CA HIS A 350 15.36 -6.87 14.77
C HIS A 350 15.54 -7.29 13.32
N PHE A 351 16.54 -8.09 13.07
CA PHE A 351 16.72 -8.77 11.77
C PHE A 351 16.39 -10.25 11.93
N PRO A 352 15.63 -10.84 11.00
CA PRO A 352 15.21 -12.24 11.09
C PRO A 352 16.40 -13.21 11.27
N ASP A 353 16.28 -14.11 12.22
CA ASP A 353 17.17 -15.25 12.38
C ASP A 353 16.93 -16.32 11.31
N GLU A 354 17.62 -17.47 11.40
CA GLU A 354 17.44 -18.55 10.41
C GLU A 354 16.03 -19.17 10.40
N LYS A 355 15.39 -19.28 11.56
CA LYS A 355 14.03 -19.82 11.68
C LYS A 355 13.02 -18.85 11.11
N GLU A 356 13.14 -17.58 11.48
CA GLU A 356 12.27 -16.51 11.02
C GLU A 356 12.36 -16.28 9.50
N ARG A 357 13.55 -16.43 8.90
CA ARG A 357 13.74 -16.34 7.44
C ARG A 357 13.06 -17.45 6.65
N LYS A 358 12.79 -18.60 7.28
CA LYS A 358 12.14 -19.77 6.65
C LYS A 358 10.61 -19.74 6.76
N ARG A 359 10.03 -18.74 7.44
CA ARG A 359 8.58 -18.58 7.59
C ARG A 359 7.90 -18.47 6.23
N THR A 360 6.78 -19.15 6.06
CA THR A 360 5.99 -19.11 4.81
C THR A 360 5.35 -17.74 4.57
N GLY A 361 4.98 -17.03 5.65
CA GLY A 361 4.50 -15.64 5.59
C GLY A 361 5.59 -14.62 5.23
N GLY A 362 6.85 -15.00 5.39
CA GLY A 362 8.00 -14.13 5.13
C GLY A 362 8.16 -13.00 6.14
N ASN A 363 9.03 -12.05 5.77
CA ASN A 363 9.39 -10.91 6.61
C ASN A 363 9.29 -9.59 5.83
N GLY A 364 9.01 -8.52 6.53
CA GLY A 364 8.92 -7.17 5.98
C GLY A 364 9.55 -6.11 6.89
N VAL A 365 9.46 -4.86 6.46
CA VAL A 365 10.00 -3.69 7.16
C VAL A 365 8.93 -2.62 7.27
N TYR A 366 8.81 -2.05 8.46
CA TYR A 366 8.17 -0.77 8.70
C TYR A 366 9.26 0.23 9.10
N TYR A 367 9.52 1.25 8.24
CA TYR A 367 10.69 2.10 8.33
C TYR A 367 10.31 3.58 8.37
N HIS A 368 10.86 4.32 9.33
CA HIS A 368 10.69 5.77 9.42
C HIS A 368 11.78 6.50 8.65
N THR A 369 11.39 7.27 7.63
CA THR A 369 12.26 8.27 7.02
C THR A 369 12.23 9.57 7.80
N SER A 370 11.16 9.78 8.57
CA SER A 370 10.98 10.84 9.54
C SER A 370 10.05 10.36 10.65
N TYR A 371 10.33 10.71 11.90
CA TYR A 371 9.47 10.43 13.05
C TYR A 371 8.86 11.72 13.57
N TRP A 372 7.53 11.77 13.62
CA TRP A 372 6.77 12.97 13.96
C TRP A 372 6.03 12.88 15.30
N GLY A 373 6.38 11.90 16.11
CA GLY A 373 5.90 11.76 17.48
C GLY A 373 6.64 12.65 18.47
N GLU A 374 6.33 12.48 19.74
CA GLU A 374 6.97 13.17 20.87
C GLU A 374 8.39 12.64 21.16
N PRO A 375 9.38 13.50 21.48
CA PRO A 375 9.33 14.98 21.47
C PRO A 375 9.42 15.57 20.06
N HIS A 376 8.81 16.72 19.81
CA HIS A 376 8.77 17.39 18.49
C HIS A 376 10.07 18.18 18.20
N ASP A 377 11.23 17.53 18.35
CA ASP A 377 12.53 18.21 18.23
C ASP A 377 13.13 18.17 16.83
N PHE A 378 12.74 17.17 16.00
CA PHE A 378 13.33 16.92 14.68
C PHE A 378 12.26 16.81 13.59
N LEU A 379 11.33 17.75 13.56
CA LEU A 379 10.23 17.74 12.60
C LEU A 379 10.69 18.24 11.22
N TRP A 380 11.12 17.31 10.38
CA TRP A 380 11.52 17.54 9.00
C TRP A 380 11.02 16.43 8.08
N LEU A 381 10.93 16.71 6.78
CA LEU A 381 10.43 15.76 5.78
C LEU A 381 11.26 14.47 5.69
N GLY A 382 12.54 14.52 6.01
CA GLY A 382 13.41 13.36 6.07
C GLY A 382 14.56 13.63 7.06
N ILE A 383 14.50 13.03 8.24
CA ILE A 383 15.52 13.19 9.30
C ILE A 383 16.60 12.11 9.22
N VAL A 384 16.29 10.98 8.57
CA VAL A 384 17.24 9.87 8.43
C VAL A 384 18.16 10.12 7.24
N GLN A 385 19.46 10.03 7.47
CA GLN A 385 20.45 10.23 6.40
C GLN A 385 20.31 9.16 5.31
N PRO A 386 20.43 9.51 4.01
CA PRO A 386 20.31 8.56 2.91
C PRO A 386 21.28 7.36 3.00
N SER A 387 22.49 7.57 3.53
CA SER A 387 23.48 6.51 3.75
C SER A 387 23.00 5.48 4.78
N LEU A 388 22.36 5.92 5.87
CA LEU A 388 21.77 5.04 6.88
C LEU A 388 20.58 4.27 6.31
N MET A 389 19.68 4.97 5.57
CA MET A 389 18.56 4.30 4.89
C MET A 389 19.08 3.19 3.97
N TYR A 390 20.06 3.51 3.13
CA TYR A 390 20.65 2.52 2.22
C TYR A 390 21.21 1.32 2.97
N GLN A 391 22.01 1.55 4.02
CA GLN A 391 22.60 0.47 4.84
C GLN A 391 21.52 -0.43 5.44
N GLN A 392 20.51 0.16 6.09
CA GLN A 392 19.49 -0.60 6.80
C GLN A 392 18.55 -1.35 5.84
N MET A 393 18.13 -0.70 4.75
CA MET A 393 17.28 -1.34 3.75
C MET A 393 18.03 -2.43 2.96
N LYS A 394 19.35 -2.22 2.68
CA LYS A 394 20.19 -3.24 2.07
C LYS A 394 20.35 -4.45 2.97
N LEU A 395 20.61 -4.25 4.27
CA LEU A 395 20.65 -5.33 5.26
C LEU A 395 19.33 -6.08 5.36
N ALA A 396 18.20 -5.36 5.38
CA ALA A 396 16.87 -5.95 5.39
C ALA A 396 16.66 -6.83 4.14
N TYR A 397 17.00 -6.31 2.96
CA TYR A 397 16.93 -7.05 1.71
C TYR A 397 17.77 -8.33 1.73
N ASP A 398 19.01 -8.25 2.18
CA ASP A 398 19.95 -9.38 2.26
C ASP A 398 19.51 -10.44 3.30
N ARG A 399 18.72 -10.03 4.32
CA ARG A 399 18.13 -10.90 5.34
C ARG A 399 16.76 -11.45 4.97
N ASN A 400 16.39 -11.35 3.67
CA ASN A 400 15.12 -11.84 3.11
C ASN A 400 13.86 -11.16 3.69
N MET A 401 13.98 -9.91 4.11
CA MET A 401 12.82 -9.09 4.49
C MET A 401 12.22 -8.46 3.22
N ARG A 402 11.61 -9.28 2.35
CA ARG A 402 11.19 -8.89 0.99
C ARG A 402 9.70 -9.00 0.76
N LYS A 403 8.94 -9.30 1.81
CA LYS A 403 7.48 -9.49 1.67
C LYS A 403 6.74 -8.17 1.66
N ILE A 404 7.00 -7.29 2.64
CA ILE A 404 6.30 -6.00 2.82
C ILE A 404 7.33 -4.94 3.21
N TRP A 405 7.33 -3.81 2.49
CA TRP A 405 8.05 -2.60 2.86
C TRP A 405 7.08 -1.43 2.95
N VAL A 406 6.96 -0.85 4.15
CA VAL A 406 6.14 0.33 4.40
C VAL A 406 7.02 1.44 4.94
N LEU A 407 7.01 2.59 4.27
CA LEU A 407 7.73 3.79 4.70
C LEU A 407 6.78 4.75 5.42
N ASN A 408 7.20 5.16 6.60
CA ASN A 408 6.58 6.27 7.30
C ASN A 408 7.32 7.58 6.99
#